data_fa1dee0aeaeb061feacc05fe3060346e
#
_entry.id   fa1dee0aeaeb061feacc05fe3060346e
#
_cell.length_a   1.000
_cell.length_b   1.000
_cell.length_c   1.000
_cell.angle_alpha   90.00
_cell.angle_beta   90.00
_cell.angle_gamma   90.00
#
_symmetry.space_group_name_H-M   'P 1'
#
loop_
_entity.id
_entity.type
_entity.pdbx_description
1 polymer ?
#
loop_
_entity_poly.entity_id
_entity_poly.type
_entity_poly.pdbx_seq_one_letter_code
_entity_poly.pdbx_strand_id
1 'polypeptide(L)'
;MIKMLAWKLQHEVRGSVRPNHWLVLFWIALGSSQLIAHHSFNAEYDFTKPVSLTGVVIKWELINPHGWITLDAKDPDGKVTRWMIETGNPNALIRAGWRKDSLKPGDEIIVEGYHSKDSSNIVNGSSVRLPDGRKLLAGSSKDGGAVK
;
A
#
# COMPACT_ATOMS: atom_id res chain seq x y z
N MET A 1 48.16 -56.79 17.53
CA MET A 1 48.34 -55.84 16.39
C MET A 1 46.99 -55.18 15.92
N ILE A 2 45.88 -55.51 16.55
CA ILE A 2 44.54 -54.99 16.13
C ILE A 2 44.04 -53.78 16.96
N LYS A 3 44.59 -53.54 18.16
CA LYS A 3 44.19 -52.44 19.04
C LYS A 3 44.78 -51.06 18.70
N MET A 4 45.83 -50.98 17.86
CA MET A 4 46.43 -49.70 17.47
C MET A 4 45.79 -49.05 16.27
N LEU A 5 45.06 -49.79 15.43
CA LEU A 5 44.33 -49.20 14.29
C LEU A 5 43.04 -48.50 14.69
N ALA A 6 42.39 -48.97 15.72
CA ALA A 6 41.11 -48.37 16.16
C ALA A 6 41.26 -46.97 16.79
N TRP A 7 42.40 -46.70 17.41
CA TRP A 7 42.65 -45.39 18.03
C TRP A 7 42.93 -44.27 17.00
N LYS A 8 43.51 -44.64 15.85
CA LYS A 8 43.85 -43.68 14.80
C LYS A 8 42.64 -43.15 14.02
N LEU A 9 41.56 -43.95 13.94
CA LEU A 9 40.33 -43.59 13.24
C LEU A 9 39.39 -42.70 14.07
N GLN A 10 39.59 -42.58 15.38
CA GLN A 10 38.71 -41.85 16.29
C GLN A 10 39.13 -40.38 16.49
N HIS A 11 40.33 -39.98 16.01
CA HIS A 11 40.88 -38.67 16.19
C HIS A 11 40.87 -37.78 14.93
N GLU A 12 40.44 -38.32 13.79
CA GLU A 12 40.54 -37.58 12.49
C GLU A 12 39.22 -36.85 12.08
N VAL A 13 38.16 -36.95 12.87
CA VAL A 13 36.86 -36.35 12.52
C VAL A 13 36.45 -35.24 13.51
N ARG A 14 37.42 -34.51 14.07
CA ARG A 14 37.13 -33.24 14.73
C ARG A 14 37.66 -32.06 13.88
N GLY A 15 37.25 -32.01 12.63
CA GLY A 15 37.29 -30.76 11.88
C GLY A 15 36.29 -29.80 12.55
N SER A 16 36.75 -28.92 13.43
CA SER A 16 36.01 -27.80 13.96
C SER A 16 35.58 -26.93 12.78
N VAL A 17 34.35 -27.12 12.32
CA VAL A 17 33.72 -26.18 11.40
C VAL A 17 33.52 -24.88 12.19
N ARG A 18 34.51 -23.98 12.14
CA ARG A 18 34.34 -22.64 12.69
C ARG A 18 33.31 -21.94 11.83
N PRO A 19 32.15 -21.53 12.39
CA PRO A 19 31.18 -20.79 11.61
C PRO A 19 31.86 -19.52 11.11
N ASN A 20 31.81 -19.31 9.80
CA ASN A 20 32.35 -18.12 9.17
C ASN A 20 31.43 -16.94 9.55
N HIS A 21 31.76 -16.26 10.65
CA HIS A 21 30.95 -15.15 11.20
C HIS A 21 30.71 -14.06 10.16
N TRP A 22 31.61 -13.93 9.18
CA TRP A 22 31.45 -13.03 8.04
C TRP A 22 30.27 -13.41 7.14
N LEU A 23 30.00 -14.69 6.96
CA LEU A 23 28.84 -15.17 6.18
C LEU A 23 27.52 -14.86 6.92
N VAL A 24 27.51 -15.03 8.25
CA VAL A 24 26.31 -14.71 9.06
C VAL A 24 26.03 -13.21 9.03
N LEU A 25 27.05 -12.37 9.18
CA LEU A 25 26.93 -10.90 9.07
C LEU A 25 26.49 -10.47 7.66
N PHE A 26 26.97 -11.12 6.62
CA PHE A 26 26.56 -10.85 5.24
C PHE A 26 25.08 -11.15 5.01
N TRP A 27 24.57 -12.26 5.54
CA TRP A 27 23.13 -12.61 5.44
C TRP A 27 22.25 -11.69 6.28
N ILE A 28 22.69 -11.20 7.42
CA ILE A 28 21.98 -10.21 8.25
C ILE A 28 21.90 -8.87 7.51
N ALA A 29 22.98 -8.45 6.82
CA ALA A 29 22.97 -7.21 6.04
C ALA A 29 22.06 -7.25 4.81
N LEU A 30 21.86 -8.41 4.19
CA LEU A 30 20.92 -8.60 3.07
C LEU A 30 19.45 -8.68 3.50
N GLY A 31 19.17 -9.02 4.75
CA GLY A 31 17.80 -9.15 5.29
C GLY A 31 17.16 -7.81 5.67
N SER A 32 17.92 -6.72 5.73
CA SER A 32 17.42 -5.42 6.26
C SER A 32 16.86 -4.45 5.22
N SER A 33 16.76 -4.83 3.94
CA SER A 33 16.32 -3.92 2.87
C SER A 33 14.81 -3.90 2.60
N GLN A 34 13.98 -4.55 3.42
CA GLN A 34 12.53 -4.65 3.19
C GLN A 34 11.67 -3.78 4.14
N LEU A 35 12.29 -2.89 4.94
CA LEU A 35 11.53 -2.12 5.95
C LEU A 35 11.14 -0.70 5.53
N ILE A 36 11.27 -0.33 4.26
CA ILE A 36 10.96 1.03 3.79
C ILE A 36 9.84 0.99 2.75
N ALA A 37 8.65 0.55 3.12
CA ALA A 37 7.52 0.62 2.17
C ALA A 37 6.14 0.82 2.81
N HIS A 38 6.05 1.16 4.07
CA HIS A 38 4.80 1.66 4.63
C HIS A 38 5.00 3.08 5.09
N HIS A 39 4.88 4.01 4.16
CA HIS A 39 4.64 5.40 4.53
C HIS A 39 3.47 5.39 5.51
N SER A 40 3.73 5.88 6.72
CA SER A 40 2.67 5.98 7.71
C SER A 40 1.61 6.91 7.13
N PHE A 41 0.38 6.44 6.97
CA PHE A 41 -0.76 7.25 6.54
C PHE A 41 -0.77 8.61 7.26
N ASN A 42 -0.49 8.60 8.57
CA ASN A 42 -0.39 9.80 9.41
C ASN A 42 0.75 10.74 9.00
N ALA A 43 1.73 10.30 8.22
CA ALA A 43 2.78 11.17 7.74
C ALA A 43 2.33 12.01 6.54
N GLU A 44 1.46 11.44 5.69
CA GLU A 44 1.09 12.02 4.39
C GLU A 44 -0.25 12.74 4.41
N TYR A 45 -1.24 12.27 5.20
CA TYR A 45 -2.61 12.78 5.20
C TYR A 45 -3.02 13.39 6.53
N ASP A 46 -3.87 14.43 6.46
CA ASP A 46 -4.35 15.18 7.62
C ASP A 46 -5.80 14.80 7.97
N PHE A 47 -5.95 14.01 9.03
CA PHE A 47 -7.27 13.59 9.51
C PHE A 47 -8.14 14.72 10.05
N THR A 48 -7.55 15.88 10.32
CA THR A 48 -8.29 17.07 10.76
C THR A 48 -8.87 17.86 9.58
N LYS A 49 -8.50 17.47 8.35
CA LYS A 49 -8.97 18.09 7.12
C LYS A 49 -9.75 17.10 6.25
N PRO A 50 -10.96 16.71 6.67
CA PRO A 50 -11.83 15.93 5.82
C PRO A 50 -12.21 16.74 4.59
N VAL A 51 -12.31 16.07 3.45
CA VAL A 51 -12.74 16.66 2.19
C VAL A 51 -13.88 15.87 1.59
N SER A 52 -14.76 16.58 0.88
CA SER A 52 -15.78 15.97 0.03
C SER A 52 -15.70 16.65 -1.34
N LEU A 53 -15.37 15.86 -2.36
CA LEU A 53 -15.18 16.34 -3.73
C LEU A 53 -16.26 15.76 -4.62
N THR A 54 -17.01 16.60 -5.31
CA THR A 54 -17.89 16.19 -6.42
C THR A 54 -17.19 16.53 -7.73
N GLY A 55 -17.08 15.55 -8.62
CA GLY A 55 -16.38 15.80 -9.88
C GLY A 55 -16.54 14.67 -10.88
N VAL A 56 -15.92 14.88 -12.03
CA VAL A 56 -15.95 13.98 -13.17
C VAL A 56 -14.68 13.12 -13.21
N VAL A 57 -14.83 11.82 -13.32
CA VAL A 57 -13.73 10.88 -13.45
C VAL A 57 -13.03 11.07 -14.79
N ILE A 58 -11.73 11.26 -14.74
CA ILE A 58 -10.85 11.29 -15.90
C ILE A 58 -10.20 9.92 -16.12
N LYS A 59 -9.82 9.26 -15.00
CA LYS A 59 -9.13 7.97 -15.06
C LYS A 59 -9.38 7.18 -13.78
N TRP A 60 -9.51 5.85 -13.92
CA TRP A 60 -9.55 4.90 -12.82
C TRP A 60 -8.50 3.81 -13.02
N GLU A 61 -7.65 3.56 -12.04
CA GLU A 61 -6.55 2.62 -12.11
C GLU A 61 -6.52 1.71 -10.88
N LEU A 62 -6.58 0.41 -11.12
CA LEU A 62 -6.36 -0.62 -10.11
C LEU A 62 -4.93 -1.16 -10.26
N ILE A 63 -3.96 -0.45 -9.70
CA ILE A 63 -2.53 -0.78 -9.74
C ILE A 63 -1.98 -0.99 -8.32
N ASN A 64 -0.91 -1.78 -8.19
CA ASN A 64 -0.21 -1.95 -6.92
C ASN A 64 0.80 -0.80 -6.71
N PRO A 65 1.02 -0.36 -5.46
CA PRO A 65 0.39 -0.83 -4.22
C PRO A 65 -1.01 -0.25 -3.96
N HIS A 66 -1.41 0.86 -4.60
CA HIS A 66 -2.68 1.54 -4.38
C HIS A 66 -3.43 1.79 -5.68
N GLY A 67 -4.77 1.74 -5.63
CA GLY A 67 -5.59 2.21 -6.74
C GLY A 67 -5.64 3.75 -6.78
N TRP A 68 -5.93 4.32 -7.95
CA TRP A 68 -5.97 5.77 -8.16
C TRP A 68 -7.18 6.18 -8.99
N ILE A 69 -7.85 7.26 -8.54
CA ILE A 69 -8.86 7.95 -9.34
C ILE A 69 -8.33 9.34 -9.67
N THR A 70 -8.28 9.69 -10.95
CA THR A 70 -8.08 11.07 -11.38
C THR A 70 -9.44 11.71 -11.57
N LEU A 71 -9.69 12.82 -10.88
CA LEU A 71 -10.97 13.50 -10.80
C LEU A 71 -10.82 14.97 -11.15
N ASP A 72 -11.64 15.50 -12.02
CA ASP A 72 -11.80 16.94 -12.23
C ASP A 72 -13.01 17.44 -11.41
N ALA A 73 -12.75 18.19 -10.35
CA ALA A 73 -13.75 18.78 -9.48
C ALA A 73 -13.89 20.27 -9.72
N LYS A 74 -15.12 20.79 -9.60
CA LYS A 74 -15.39 22.22 -9.65
C LYS A 74 -15.40 22.80 -8.24
N ASP A 75 -14.62 23.84 -8.06
CA ASP A 75 -14.66 24.67 -6.86
C ASP A 75 -15.94 25.54 -6.86
N PRO A 76 -16.34 26.13 -5.72
CA PRO A 76 -17.54 26.96 -5.62
C PRO A 76 -17.55 28.17 -6.57
N ASP A 77 -16.38 28.67 -6.98
CA ASP A 77 -16.20 29.74 -7.95
C ASP A 77 -16.26 29.25 -9.41
N GLY A 78 -16.50 27.95 -9.62
CA GLY A 78 -16.61 27.35 -10.95
C GLY A 78 -15.29 26.94 -11.59
N LYS A 79 -14.16 27.19 -10.94
CA LYS A 79 -12.85 26.74 -11.42
C LYS A 79 -12.75 25.22 -11.34
N VAL A 80 -12.25 24.60 -12.40
CA VAL A 80 -11.97 23.16 -12.43
C VAL A 80 -10.57 22.89 -11.90
N THR A 81 -10.49 22.05 -10.89
CA THR A 81 -9.22 21.62 -10.28
C THR A 81 -9.11 20.11 -10.44
N ARG A 82 -7.95 19.64 -10.92
CA ARG A 82 -7.64 18.21 -11.01
C ARG A 82 -7.15 17.69 -9.71
N TRP A 83 -7.74 16.57 -9.25
CA TRP A 83 -7.43 15.88 -8.04
C TRP A 83 -6.97 14.45 -8.32
N MET A 84 -6.04 13.98 -7.51
CA MET A 84 -5.63 12.57 -7.45
C MET A 84 -6.17 11.96 -6.17
N ILE A 85 -6.95 10.90 -6.29
CA ILE A 85 -7.53 10.21 -5.14
C ILE A 85 -6.82 8.87 -4.98
N GLU A 86 -6.03 8.76 -3.92
CA GLU A 86 -5.43 7.49 -3.52
C GLU A 86 -6.48 6.61 -2.87
N THR A 87 -6.53 5.36 -3.27
CA THR A 87 -7.44 4.36 -2.73
C THR A 87 -6.66 3.16 -2.17
N GLY A 88 -7.34 2.20 -1.59
CA GLY A 88 -6.75 0.98 -1.07
C GLY A 88 -6.05 0.13 -2.14
N ASN A 89 -5.34 -0.90 -1.68
CA ASN A 89 -4.74 -1.84 -2.62
C ASN A 89 -5.82 -2.59 -3.44
N PRO A 90 -5.52 -2.99 -4.68
CA PRO A 90 -6.49 -3.61 -5.57
C PRO A 90 -7.23 -4.81 -4.98
N ASN A 91 -6.55 -5.67 -4.23
CA ASN A 91 -7.18 -6.85 -3.64
C ASN A 91 -8.21 -6.47 -2.55
N ALA A 92 -7.93 -5.46 -1.73
CA ALA A 92 -8.87 -4.97 -0.74
C ALA A 92 -10.09 -4.32 -1.41
N LEU A 93 -9.86 -3.50 -2.44
CA LEU A 93 -10.93 -2.86 -3.20
C LEU A 93 -11.85 -3.89 -3.88
N ILE A 94 -11.29 -4.92 -4.51
CA ILE A 94 -12.08 -5.99 -5.14
C ILE A 94 -12.97 -6.70 -4.09
N ARG A 95 -12.44 -6.98 -2.90
CA ARG A 95 -13.25 -7.54 -1.80
C ARG A 95 -14.33 -6.58 -1.31
N ALA A 96 -14.08 -5.27 -1.37
CA ALA A 96 -15.06 -4.23 -1.04
C ALA A 96 -16.07 -3.95 -2.17
N GLY A 97 -16.05 -4.74 -3.25
CA GLY A 97 -17.03 -4.66 -4.33
C GLY A 97 -16.59 -3.87 -5.56
N TRP A 98 -15.36 -3.33 -5.57
CA TRP A 98 -14.82 -2.67 -6.74
C TRP A 98 -14.51 -3.64 -7.88
N ARG A 99 -14.59 -3.12 -9.11
CA ARG A 99 -14.22 -3.81 -10.35
C ARG A 99 -13.42 -2.87 -11.24
N LYS A 100 -12.75 -3.39 -12.23
CA LYS A 100 -12.01 -2.59 -13.22
C LYS A 100 -12.89 -1.59 -13.96
N ASP A 101 -14.16 -1.92 -14.12
CA ASP A 101 -15.18 -1.14 -14.81
C ASP A 101 -16.14 -0.42 -13.84
N SER A 102 -15.80 -0.35 -12.55
CA SER A 102 -16.63 0.37 -11.54
C SER A 102 -16.74 1.86 -11.83
N LEU A 103 -15.70 2.44 -12.45
CA LEU A 103 -15.68 3.83 -12.89
C LEU A 103 -15.20 3.91 -14.33
N LYS A 104 -15.79 4.85 -15.08
CA LYS A 104 -15.42 5.17 -16.45
C LYS A 104 -15.13 6.67 -16.57
N PRO A 105 -14.25 7.08 -17.49
CA PRO A 105 -14.11 8.50 -17.82
C PRO A 105 -15.47 9.09 -18.16
N GLY A 106 -15.77 10.26 -17.56
CA GLY A 106 -17.06 10.94 -17.70
C GLY A 106 -18.08 10.66 -16.59
N ASP A 107 -17.86 9.65 -15.74
CA ASP A 107 -18.71 9.38 -14.59
C ASP A 107 -18.62 10.53 -13.57
N GLU A 108 -19.76 11.00 -13.08
CA GLU A 108 -19.82 11.96 -11.97
C GLU A 108 -19.87 11.16 -10.65
N ILE A 109 -18.97 11.50 -9.73
CA ILE A 109 -18.85 10.80 -8.44
C ILE A 109 -18.68 11.81 -7.30
N ILE A 110 -18.96 11.33 -6.08
CA ILE A 110 -18.64 12.04 -4.84
C ILE A 110 -17.59 11.24 -4.10
N VAL A 111 -16.47 11.86 -3.79
CA VAL A 111 -15.36 11.28 -3.03
C VAL A 111 -15.32 11.91 -1.65
N GLU A 112 -15.29 11.10 -0.61
CA GLU A 112 -15.01 11.53 0.76
C GLU A 112 -13.62 11.01 1.16
N GLY A 113 -12.83 11.82 1.86
CA GLY A 113 -11.49 11.44 2.26
C GLY A 113 -10.76 12.50 3.09
N TYR A 114 -9.45 12.45 3.07
CA TYR A 114 -8.58 13.35 3.81
C TYR A 114 -7.52 13.97 2.91
N HIS A 115 -7.31 15.25 3.07
CA HIS A 115 -6.36 16.03 2.27
C HIS A 115 -4.91 15.65 2.60
N SER A 116 -4.03 15.74 1.61
CA SER A 116 -2.60 15.62 1.83
C SER A 116 -2.07 16.78 2.70
N LYS A 117 -1.07 16.50 3.53
CA LYS A 117 -0.45 17.51 4.41
C LYS A 117 0.38 18.54 3.68
N ASP A 118 0.94 18.17 2.52
CA ASP A 118 1.75 19.05 1.69
C ASP A 118 0.92 20.04 0.86
N SER A 119 -0.42 20.03 1.05
CA SER A 119 -1.38 20.88 0.32
C SER A 119 -1.42 20.61 -1.19
N SER A 120 -0.88 19.50 -1.67
CA SER A 120 -1.08 19.05 -3.04
C SER A 120 -2.56 18.62 -3.25
N ASN A 121 -3.02 18.64 -4.50
CA ASN A 121 -4.38 18.20 -4.85
C ASN A 121 -4.47 16.65 -4.79
N ILE A 122 -4.06 16.07 -3.67
CA ILE A 122 -4.13 14.64 -3.40
C ILE A 122 -5.02 14.41 -2.19
N VAL A 123 -5.90 13.43 -2.31
CA VAL A 123 -6.81 12.99 -1.25
C VAL A 123 -6.65 11.51 -1.04
N ASN A 124 -6.56 11.08 0.20
CA ASN A 124 -6.77 9.68 0.54
C ASN A 124 -8.28 9.43 0.64
N GLY A 125 -8.81 8.66 -0.32
CA GLY A 125 -10.23 8.37 -0.42
C GLY A 125 -10.69 7.37 0.65
N SER A 126 -11.67 7.75 1.45
CA SER A 126 -12.32 6.86 2.42
C SER A 126 -13.50 6.13 1.80
N SER A 127 -14.29 6.84 1.01
CA SER A 127 -15.45 6.29 0.31
C SER A 127 -15.74 7.04 -0.98
N VAL A 128 -16.39 6.34 -1.90
CA VAL A 128 -16.84 6.91 -3.17
C VAL A 128 -18.31 6.54 -3.39
N ARG A 129 -19.12 7.54 -3.71
CA ARG A 129 -20.48 7.34 -4.22
C ARG A 129 -20.43 7.29 -5.73
N LEU A 130 -20.87 6.17 -6.29
CA LEU A 130 -20.90 5.90 -7.72
C LEU A 130 -22.10 6.58 -8.40
N PRO A 131 -22.13 6.68 -9.76
CA PRO A 131 -23.26 7.24 -10.50
C PRO A 131 -24.59 6.51 -10.26
N ASP A 132 -24.55 5.21 -9.97
CA ASP A 132 -25.72 4.39 -9.65
C ASP A 132 -26.21 4.56 -8.20
N GLY A 133 -25.58 5.45 -7.42
CA GLY A 133 -25.92 5.74 -6.03
C GLY A 133 -25.28 4.84 -4.99
N ARG A 134 -24.61 3.76 -5.39
CA ARG A 134 -23.89 2.88 -4.45
C ARG A 134 -22.71 3.63 -3.82
N LYS A 135 -22.53 3.43 -2.52
CA LYS A 135 -21.36 3.93 -1.79
C LYS A 135 -20.41 2.76 -1.55
N LEU A 136 -19.22 2.85 -2.08
CA LEU A 136 -18.15 1.88 -1.89
C LEU A 136 -17.06 2.45 -0.97
N LEU A 137 -16.51 1.61 -0.10
CA LEU A 137 -15.32 1.95 0.67
C LEU A 137 -14.13 2.00 -0.28
N ALA A 138 -13.43 3.12 -0.27
CA ALA A 138 -12.24 3.36 -1.09
C ALA A 138 -10.97 3.42 -0.25
N GLY A 139 -11.10 3.39 1.08
CA GLY A 139 -10.00 3.57 2.01
C GLY A 139 -8.82 2.67 1.69
N SER A 140 -7.65 3.27 1.52
CA SER A 140 -6.43 2.62 1.89
C SER A 140 -6.60 2.37 3.38
N SER A 141 -6.53 1.12 3.76
CA SER A 141 -6.72 0.74 5.15
C SER A 141 -5.93 1.70 6.05
N LYS A 142 -6.68 2.59 6.70
CA LYS A 142 -6.21 3.46 7.76
C LYS A 142 -5.33 2.68 8.75
N ASP A 143 -5.42 1.37 8.71
CA ASP A 143 -4.97 0.49 9.75
C ASP A 143 -4.79 -0.92 9.27
N GLY A 144 -4.46 -1.37 8.19
CA GLY A 144 -4.43 -2.82 7.93
C GLY A 144 -5.60 -3.56 8.63
N GLY A 145 -6.57 -2.80 9.14
CA GLY A 145 -7.67 -3.23 9.99
C GLY A 145 -8.85 -3.63 9.15
N ALA A 146 -9.24 -4.87 9.29
CA ALA A 146 -10.45 -5.43 8.75
C ALA A 146 -11.65 -4.47 8.96
N VAL A 147 -12.35 -4.20 7.89
CA VAL A 147 -13.74 -3.76 7.95
C VAL A 147 -14.49 -4.81 8.80
N LYS A 148 -14.89 -4.42 10.01
CA LYS A 148 -15.83 -5.20 10.81
C LYS A 148 -17.21 -5.09 10.22
#